data_f6be5f47dedb66520da903f03f97756f
#
_entry.id   f6be5f47dedb66520da903f03f97756f
#
_cell.length_a   1.000
_cell.length_b   1.000
_cell.length_c   1.000
_cell.angle_alpha   90.00
_cell.angle_beta   90.00
_cell.angle_gamma   90.00
#
_symmetry.space_group_name_H-M   'P 1'
#
loop_
_entity.id
_entity.type
_entity.pdbx_description
1 polymer ?
#
loop_
_entity_poly.entity_id
_entity_poly.type
_entity_poly.pdbx_seq_one_letter_code
_entity_poly.pdbx_strand_id
1 'polypeptide(L)'
;MSRLEELRKQSKELTEQNIEIRNKMYVIKEELIKEEYNEVMKLVGKCYDLGQGKYCKIISPEEIIPKLIGNSDFNPYRVQVVRFCTDVTDVTDRIELGDPMISDLKKCREITKEEFNEKYLEYIEKFNKILMDL
;
A
#
# COMPACT_ATOMS: atom_id res chain seq x y z
N MET A 1 -27.23 36.84 34.52
CA MET A 1 -25.97 36.58 33.81
C MET A 1 -25.83 37.58 32.66
N SER A 2 -24.67 38.22 32.53
CA SER A 2 -24.44 39.12 31.42
C SER A 2 -24.30 38.35 30.11
N ARG A 3 -24.45 39.03 28.98
CA ARG A 3 -24.24 38.41 27.66
C ARG A 3 -22.78 37.92 27.51
N LEU A 4 -21.83 38.66 28.07
CA LEU A 4 -20.42 38.28 28.04
C LEU A 4 -20.18 36.97 28.84
N GLU A 5 -20.77 36.83 29.99
CA GLU A 5 -20.67 35.61 30.80
C GLU A 5 -21.28 34.40 30.13
N GLU A 6 -22.43 34.59 29.46
CA GLU A 6 -23.09 33.53 28.68
C GLU A 6 -22.20 33.07 27.52
N LEU A 7 -21.62 34.01 26.77
CA LEU A 7 -20.73 33.71 25.65
C LEU A 7 -19.47 32.98 26.10
N ARG A 8 -18.89 33.40 27.22
CA ARG A 8 -17.73 32.70 27.80
C ARG A 8 -18.06 31.28 28.21
N LYS A 9 -19.23 31.07 28.79
CA LYS A 9 -19.71 29.74 29.17
C LYS A 9 -19.90 28.85 27.94
N GLN A 10 -20.56 29.36 26.91
CA GLN A 10 -20.76 28.63 25.64
C GLN A 10 -19.44 28.28 24.98
N SER A 11 -18.50 29.22 24.95
CA SER A 11 -17.16 28.99 24.39
C SER A 11 -16.43 27.86 25.12
N LYS A 12 -16.48 27.86 26.43
CA LYS A 12 -15.87 26.82 27.26
C LYS A 12 -16.49 25.45 26.98
N GLU A 13 -17.82 25.36 26.94
CA GLU A 13 -18.54 24.12 26.66
C GLU A 13 -18.19 23.56 25.27
N LEU A 14 -18.12 24.40 24.25
CA LEU A 14 -17.74 24.00 22.90
C LEU A 14 -16.29 23.52 22.83
N THR A 15 -15.38 24.17 23.55
CA THR A 15 -13.99 23.74 23.64
C THR A 15 -13.87 22.35 24.26
N GLU A 16 -14.61 22.11 25.33
CA GLU A 16 -14.64 20.81 26.02
C GLU A 16 -15.19 19.70 25.09
N GLN A 17 -16.26 20.01 24.35
CA GLN A 17 -16.84 19.09 23.35
C GLN A 17 -15.85 18.78 22.23
N ASN A 18 -15.11 19.77 21.74
CA ASN A 18 -14.12 19.59 20.70
C ASN A 18 -12.97 18.68 21.15
N ILE A 19 -12.51 18.83 22.39
CA ILE A 19 -11.48 17.97 22.98
C ILE A 19 -11.97 16.52 23.04
N GLU A 20 -13.21 16.32 23.48
CA GLU A 20 -13.82 14.99 23.56
C GLU A 20 -13.93 14.33 22.17
N ILE A 21 -14.38 15.10 21.17
CA ILE A 21 -14.49 14.63 19.78
C ILE A 21 -13.11 14.26 19.23
N ARG A 22 -12.10 15.09 19.45
CA ARG A 22 -10.72 14.79 19.01
C ARG A 22 -10.18 13.50 19.61
N ASN A 23 -10.45 13.27 20.90
CA ASN A 23 -10.02 12.04 21.57
C ASN A 23 -10.70 10.81 20.98
N LYS A 24 -12.00 10.90 20.70
CA LYS A 24 -12.76 9.83 20.03
C LYS A 24 -12.23 9.55 18.63
N MET A 25 -11.95 10.61 17.86
CA MET A 25 -11.37 10.47 16.53
C MET A 25 -10.01 9.81 16.54
N TYR A 26 -9.18 10.13 17.51
CA TYR A 26 -7.86 9.51 17.66
C TYR A 26 -7.96 8.00 17.89
N VAL A 27 -8.85 7.58 18.80
CA VAL A 27 -9.09 6.15 19.08
C VAL A 27 -9.58 5.41 17.83
N ILE A 28 -10.52 6.01 17.11
CA ILE A 28 -11.07 5.41 15.86
C ILE A 28 -9.97 5.30 14.81
N LYS A 29 -9.11 6.29 14.66
CA LYS A 29 -8.00 6.25 13.72
C LYS A 29 -7.01 5.13 14.04
N GLU A 30 -6.70 4.94 15.31
CA GLU A 30 -5.82 3.83 15.73
C GLU A 30 -6.43 2.47 15.40
N GLU A 31 -7.72 2.28 15.67
CA GLU A 31 -8.41 1.04 15.33
C GLU A 31 -8.48 0.82 13.82
N LEU A 32 -8.74 1.89 13.06
CA LEU A 32 -8.77 1.83 11.59
C LEU A 32 -7.41 1.38 11.03
N ILE A 33 -6.32 1.94 11.52
CA ILE A 33 -4.96 1.55 11.11
C ILE A 33 -4.71 0.06 11.38
N LYS A 34 -5.11 -0.43 12.54
CA LYS A 34 -4.97 -1.85 12.90
C LYS A 34 -5.76 -2.76 11.96
N GLU A 35 -7.01 -2.40 11.68
CA GLU A 35 -7.86 -3.21 10.81
C GLU A 35 -7.36 -3.20 9.36
N GLU A 36 -6.90 -2.08 8.86
CA GLU A 36 -6.31 -1.97 7.53
C GLU A 36 -5.02 -2.77 7.42
N TYR A 37 -4.17 -2.71 8.44
CA TYR A 37 -2.97 -3.54 8.50
C TYR A 37 -3.31 -5.03 8.46
N ASN A 38 -4.32 -5.46 9.23
CA ASN A 38 -4.78 -6.84 9.22
C ASN A 38 -5.29 -7.27 7.84
N GLU A 39 -6.00 -6.40 7.13
CA GLU A 39 -6.45 -6.67 5.77
C GLU A 39 -5.27 -6.82 4.79
N VAL A 40 -4.28 -5.95 4.88
CA VAL A 40 -3.05 -6.05 4.08
C VAL A 40 -2.35 -7.39 4.35
N MET A 41 -2.22 -7.78 5.61
CA MET A 41 -1.55 -9.03 5.98
C MET A 41 -2.25 -10.27 5.44
N LYS A 42 -3.56 -10.24 5.26
CA LYS A 42 -4.30 -11.34 4.61
C LYS A 42 -3.96 -11.50 3.13
N LEU A 43 -3.47 -10.45 2.50
CA LEU A 43 -3.11 -10.45 1.09
C LEU A 43 -1.66 -10.84 0.83
N VAL A 44 -0.81 -10.85 1.84
CA VAL A 44 0.61 -11.17 1.69
C VAL A 44 0.80 -12.55 1.05
N GLY A 45 1.65 -12.62 0.02
CA GLY A 45 1.88 -13.83 -0.76
C GLY A 45 0.98 -13.98 -1.96
N LYS A 46 -0.10 -13.24 -2.06
CA LYS A 46 -0.97 -13.26 -3.25
C LYS A 46 -0.32 -12.58 -4.42
N CYS A 47 -0.65 -13.07 -5.62
CA CYS A 47 -0.11 -12.57 -6.88
C CYS A 47 -1.24 -12.14 -7.79
N TYR A 48 -0.99 -11.11 -8.59
CA TYR A 48 -2.01 -10.52 -9.47
C TYR A 48 -1.44 -10.23 -10.86
N ASP A 49 -2.32 -10.40 -11.84
CA ASP A 49 -2.11 -9.92 -13.21
C ASP A 49 -2.71 -8.51 -13.29
N LEU A 50 -1.84 -7.53 -13.49
CA LEU A 50 -2.22 -6.11 -13.59
C LEU A 50 -2.67 -5.70 -14.99
N GLY A 51 -2.59 -6.62 -15.95
CA GLY A 51 -2.83 -6.33 -17.35
C GLY A 51 -1.59 -5.81 -18.09
N GLN A 52 -1.65 -5.86 -19.42
CA GLN A 52 -0.57 -5.36 -20.28
C GLN A 52 0.80 -6.01 -19.99
N GLY A 53 0.81 -7.29 -19.63
CA GLY A 53 2.05 -8.01 -19.33
C GLY A 53 2.67 -7.67 -17.97
N LYS A 54 1.96 -6.94 -17.14
CA LYS A 54 2.44 -6.55 -15.79
C LYS A 54 1.90 -7.49 -14.72
N TYR A 55 2.77 -7.86 -13.81
CA TYR A 55 2.46 -8.80 -12.73
C TYR A 55 3.01 -8.27 -11.41
N CYS A 56 2.33 -8.59 -10.31
CA CYS A 56 2.83 -8.22 -9.00
C CYS A 56 2.60 -9.32 -7.96
N LYS A 57 3.38 -9.27 -6.90
CA LYS A 57 3.26 -10.10 -5.71
C LYS A 57 3.24 -9.19 -4.50
N ILE A 58 2.30 -9.45 -3.59
CA ILE A 58 2.20 -8.71 -2.34
C ILE A 58 3.19 -9.28 -1.34
N ILE A 59 3.98 -8.40 -0.75
CA ILE A 59 5.01 -8.74 0.22
C ILE A 59 4.70 -8.11 1.56
N SER A 60 5.26 -8.67 2.62
CA SER A 60 5.08 -8.11 3.95
C SER A 60 5.75 -6.73 4.05
N PRO A 61 5.03 -5.69 4.54
CA PRO A 61 5.64 -4.39 4.77
C PRO A 61 6.83 -4.44 5.72
N GLU A 62 6.79 -5.35 6.69
CA GLU A 62 7.86 -5.53 7.68
C GLU A 62 9.17 -6.03 7.08
N GLU A 63 9.09 -6.80 6.00
CA GLU A 63 10.27 -7.33 5.31
C GLU A 63 10.99 -6.29 4.49
N ILE A 64 10.25 -5.32 3.95
CA ILE A 64 10.77 -4.40 2.94
C ILE A 64 11.17 -3.05 3.49
N ILE A 65 10.32 -2.47 4.32
CA ILE A 65 10.55 -1.12 4.84
C ILE A 65 11.94 -0.97 5.49
N PRO A 66 12.37 -1.87 6.39
CA PRO A 66 13.68 -1.75 7.01
C PRO A 66 14.86 -1.97 6.06
N LYS A 67 14.66 -2.74 4.99
CA LYS A 67 15.74 -3.20 4.11
C LYS A 67 16.00 -2.28 2.92
N LEU A 68 14.95 -1.72 2.33
CA LEU A 68 15.03 -1.08 1.01
C LEU A 68 14.55 0.37 0.98
N ILE A 69 13.67 0.77 1.88
CA ILE A 69 13.04 2.08 1.85
C ILE A 69 13.57 3.01 2.94
N GLY A 70 14.36 2.48 3.87
CA GLY A 70 14.91 3.27 4.97
C GLY A 70 13.83 3.82 5.90
N ASN A 71 13.70 5.14 5.96
CA ASN A 71 12.77 5.82 6.86
C ASN A 71 11.42 6.13 6.25
N SER A 72 11.00 5.42 5.21
CA SER A 72 9.68 5.61 4.62
C SER A 72 8.59 5.23 5.62
N ASP A 73 7.61 6.11 5.78
CA ASP A 73 6.47 5.85 6.64
C ASP A 73 5.58 4.76 6.04
N PHE A 74 5.14 3.85 6.89
CA PHE A 74 4.17 2.84 6.50
C PHE A 74 2.80 3.50 6.26
N ASN A 75 2.24 3.26 5.08
CA ASN A 75 0.89 3.72 4.76
C ASN A 75 -0.07 2.52 4.80
N PRO A 76 -0.98 2.45 5.78
CA PRO A 76 -1.89 1.30 5.92
C PRO A 76 -2.92 1.19 4.80
N TYR A 77 -3.15 2.26 4.03
CA TYR A 77 -4.07 2.24 2.89
C TYR A 77 -3.46 1.62 1.64
N ARG A 78 -2.17 1.36 1.64
CA ARG A 78 -1.44 0.81 0.50
C ARG A 78 -0.73 -0.48 0.88
N VAL A 79 -0.56 -1.34 -0.09
CA VAL A 79 0.19 -2.60 0.08
C VAL A 79 1.56 -2.47 -0.56
N GLN A 80 2.53 -3.19 -0.02
CA GLN A 80 3.85 -3.29 -0.64
C GLN A 80 3.85 -4.42 -1.65
N VAL A 81 4.35 -4.16 -2.83
CA VAL A 81 4.38 -5.15 -3.91
C VAL A 81 5.73 -5.17 -4.60
N VAL A 82 6.10 -6.32 -5.10
CA VAL A 82 7.13 -6.48 -6.13
C VAL A 82 6.40 -6.64 -7.45
N ARG A 83 6.72 -5.82 -8.43
CA ARG A 83 6.09 -5.87 -9.76
C ARG A 83 7.12 -5.88 -10.88
N PHE A 84 6.76 -6.48 -11.99
CA PHE A 84 7.56 -6.51 -13.20
C PHE A 84 6.66 -6.55 -14.42
N CYS A 85 7.23 -6.27 -15.59
CA CYS A 85 6.54 -6.30 -16.87
C CYS A 85 7.24 -7.30 -17.79
N THR A 86 6.51 -8.29 -18.32
CA THR A 86 7.06 -9.27 -19.26
C THR A 86 7.22 -8.72 -20.67
N ASP A 87 6.50 -7.66 -21.01
CA ASP A 87 6.60 -6.99 -22.28
C ASP A 87 7.72 -5.94 -22.25
N VAL A 88 8.96 -6.44 -22.09
CA VAL A 88 10.14 -5.59 -22.00
C VAL A 88 10.46 -5.04 -23.38
N THR A 89 10.15 -3.77 -23.59
CA THR A 89 10.43 -3.05 -24.84
C THR A 89 11.61 -2.09 -24.73
N ASP A 90 12.05 -1.83 -23.49
CA ASP A 90 13.11 -0.89 -23.19
C ASP A 90 14.01 -1.48 -22.09
N VAL A 91 15.31 -1.20 -22.15
CA VAL A 91 16.27 -1.63 -21.15
C VAL A 91 16.06 -0.97 -19.77
N THR A 92 15.20 0.03 -19.71
CA THR A 92 14.82 0.65 -18.45
C THR A 92 13.76 -0.14 -17.67
N ASP A 93 13.05 -1.07 -18.32
CA ASP A 93 12.09 -1.93 -17.66
C ASP A 93 12.81 -2.82 -16.63
N ARG A 94 12.22 -2.92 -15.46
CA ARG A 94 12.85 -3.59 -14.32
C ARG A 94 11.82 -4.03 -13.28
N ILE A 95 12.30 -4.81 -12.31
CA ILE A 95 11.51 -5.12 -11.13
C ILE A 95 11.42 -3.86 -10.27
N GLU A 96 10.21 -3.51 -9.86
CA GLU A 96 9.94 -2.34 -9.06
C GLU A 96 9.26 -2.72 -7.75
N LEU A 97 9.54 -1.93 -6.72
CA LEU A 97 8.74 -1.90 -5.50
C LEU A 97 7.65 -0.85 -5.64
N GLY A 98 6.46 -1.18 -5.19
CA GLY A 98 5.34 -0.26 -5.28
C GLY A 98 4.41 -0.40 -4.10
N ASP A 99 3.47 0.53 -3.99
CA ASP A 99 2.49 0.57 -2.91
C ASP A 99 1.09 0.91 -3.43
N PRO A 100 0.53 0.09 -4.36
CA PRO A 100 -0.80 0.35 -4.90
C PRO A 100 -1.86 0.29 -3.80
N MET A 101 -3.01 0.90 -4.06
CA MET A 101 -4.15 0.80 -3.17
C MET A 101 -4.75 -0.61 -3.23
N ILE A 102 -5.22 -1.11 -2.09
CA ILE A 102 -5.90 -2.42 -2.01
C ILE A 102 -7.08 -2.48 -2.98
N SER A 103 -7.84 -1.40 -3.08
CA SER A 103 -8.99 -1.32 -3.99
C SER A 103 -8.61 -1.53 -5.45
N ASP A 104 -7.42 -1.09 -5.87
CA ASP A 104 -6.94 -1.29 -7.24
C ASP A 104 -6.58 -2.74 -7.49
N LEU A 105 -5.98 -3.42 -6.51
CA LEU A 105 -5.65 -4.84 -6.61
C LEU A 105 -6.88 -5.72 -6.67
N LYS A 106 -7.95 -5.38 -5.95
CA LYS A 106 -9.22 -6.14 -5.97
C LYS A 106 -9.89 -6.15 -7.35
N LYS A 107 -9.56 -5.21 -8.22
CA LYS A 107 -10.03 -5.16 -9.61
C LYS A 107 -9.20 -6.00 -10.57
N CYS A 108 -8.06 -6.49 -10.13
CA CYS A 108 -7.14 -7.28 -10.93
C CYS A 108 -7.42 -8.77 -10.77
N ARG A 109 -7.00 -9.56 -11.76
CA ARG A 109 -7.13 -11.02 -11.69
C ARG A 109 -6.07 -11.59 -10.75
N GLU A 110 -6.50 -12.33 -9.74
CA GLU A 110 -5.59 -13.09 -8.88
C GLU A 110 -5.05 -14.29 -9.66
N ILE A 111 -3.74 -14.51 -9.58
CA ILE A 111 -3.06 -15.63 -10.23
C ILE A 111 -2.37 -16.50 -9.17
N THR A 112 -2.01 -17.71 -9.55
CA THR A 112 -1.26 -18.60 -8.67
C THR A 112 0.20 -18.16 -8.54
N LYS A 113 0.84 -18.57 -7.47
CA LYS A 113 2.27 -18.35 -7.26
C LYS A 113 3.10 -18.98 -8.39
N GLU A 114 2.69 -20.15 -8.86
CA GLU A 114 3.32 -20.87 -9.96
C GLU A 114 3.24 -20.05 -11.26
N GLU A 115 2.09 -19.51 -11.58
CA GLU A 115 1.92 -18.65 -12.75
C GLU A 115 2.75 -17.38 -12.65
N PHE A 116 2.79 -16.76 -11.48
CA PHE A 116 3.65 -15.61 -11.23
C PHE A 116 5.13 -15.94 -11.45
N ASN A 117 5.60 -17.07 -10.93
CA ASN A 117 6.98 -17.49 -11.09
C ASN A 117 7.34 -17.78 -12.55
N GLU A 118 6.44 -18.39 -13.32
CA GLU A 118 6.62 -18.60 -14.76
C GLU A 118 6.80 -17.27 -15.50
N LYS A 119 5.95 -16.29 -15.19
CA LYS A 119 6.03 -14.96 -15.80
C LYS A 119 7.30 -14.22 -15.40
N TYR A 120 7.72 -14.37 -14.17
CA TYR A 120 8.98 -13.81 -13.68
C TYR A 120 10.18 -14.40 -14.42
N LEU A 121 10.21 -15.71 -14.64
CA LEU A 121 11.27 -16.36 -15.42
C LEU A 121 11.29 -15.88 -16.87
N GLU A 122 10.13 -15.72 -17.52
CA GLU A 122 10.03 -15.12 -18.84
C GLU A 122 10.64 -13.71 -18.87
N TYR A 123 10.34 -12.90 -17.87
CA TYR A 123 10.90 -11.56 -17.72
C TYR A 123 12.43 -11.60 -17.65
N ILE A 124 12.98 -12.45 -16.80
CA ILE A 124 14.44 -12.59 -16.62
C ILE A 124 15.11 -13.02 -17.91
N GLU A 125 14.54 -13.98 -18.64
CA GLU A 125 15.08 -14.44 -19.92
C GLU A 125 15.09 -13.32 -20.97
N LYS A 126 13.99 -12.58 -21.10
CA LYS A 126 13.89 -11.45 -22.02
C LYS A 126 14.89 -10.34 -21.68
N PHE A 127 14.97 -10.00 -20.40
CA PHE A 127 15.88 -8.96 -19.93
C PHE A 127 17.33 -9.33 -20.18
N ASN A 128 17.72 -10.56 -19.87
CA ASN A 128 19.08 -11.07 -20.12
C ASN A 128 19.41 -11.06 -21.61
N LYS A 129 18.48 -11.44 -22.46
CA LYS A 129 18.66 -11.41 -23.90
C LYS A 129 18.91 -9.99 -24.43
N ILE A 130 18.13 -9.03 -23.95
CA ILE A 130 18.31 -7.61 -24.29
C ILE A 130 19.69 -7.13 -23.88
N LEU A 131 20.13 -7.45 -22.65
CA LEU A 131 21.45 -7.09 -22.16
C LEU A 131 22.59 -7.69 -22.99
N MET A 132 22.43 -8.94 -23.43
CA MET A 132 23.45 -9.61 -24.24
C MET A 132 23.55 -9.07 -25.67
N ASP A 133 22.44 -8.52 -26.18
CA ASP A 133 22.38 -7.94 -27.53
C ASP A 133 22.87 -6.48 -27.59
N LEU A 134 23.10 -5.88 -26.44
CA LEU A 134 23.67 -4.55 -26.35
C LEU A 134 25.17 -4.55 -26.55
#